data_29a4f0c66d0cc3067d6805b4a0ab22f2
#
_entry.id   29a4f0c66d0cc3067d6805b4a0ab22f2
#
_cell.length_a   1.000
_cell.length_b   1.000
_cell.length_c   1.000
_cell.angle_alpha   90.00
_cell.angle_beta   90.00
_cell.angle_gamma   90.00
#
_symmetry.space_group_name_H-M   'P 1'
#
loop_
_entity.id
_entity.type
_entity.pdbx_description
1 polymer ?
#
loop_
_entity_poly.entity_id
_entity_poly.type
_entity_poly.pdbx_seq_one_letter_code
_entity_poly.pdbx_strand_id
1 'polypeptide(L)'
;MPSTDSAQQVEQHLPLKPRWFHILLALSEETQHGSGIVRSVLHETQGKVHLWPATLYGSLDDLAELGWIEEVSDPGERPPGESEKKRFYRITRAGSRLLAAETERLHALATKALARLGPEAATP
;
A
#
# COMPACT_ATOMS: atom_id res chain seq x y z
N MET A 1 19.88 15.93 8.23
CA MET A 1 18.53 16.45 8.44
C MET A 1 17.50 15.39 8.10
N PRO A 2 16.86 14.85 9.10
CA PRO A 2 15.96 13.72 8.86
C PRO A 2 14.85 14.00 7.86
N SER A 3 14.26 15.20 7.89
CA SER A 3 13.16 15.52 6.99
C SER A 3 13.58 15.59 5.53
N THR A 4 14.77 16.10 5.24
CA THR A 4 15.30 16.19 3.88
C THR A 4 15.61 14.79 3.35
N ASP A 5 16.26 13.96 4.18
CA ASP A 5 16.58 12.58 3.78
C ASP A 5 15.31 11.77 3.52
N SER A 6 14.29 11.94 4.36
CA SER A 6 13.01 11.26 4.18
C SER A 6 12.32 11.66 2.89
N ALA A 7 12.33 12.95 2.56
CA ALA A 7 11.74 13.44 1.31
C ALA A 7 12.47 12.88 0.10
N GLN A 8 13.81 12.85 0.14
CA GLN A 8 14.61 12.29 -0.95
C GLN A 8 14.38 10.80 -1.11
N GLN A 9 14.27 10.07 0.00
CA GLN A 9 13.99 8.63 -0.04
C GLN A 9 12.63 8.36 -0.68
N VAL A 10 11.61 9.14 -0.32
CA VAL A 10 10.28 9.03 -0.92
C VAL A 10 10.36 9.25 -2.43
N GLU A 11 11.00 10.34 -2.87
CA GLU A 11 11.11 10.66 -4.30
C GLU A 11 11.82 9.55 -5.10
N GLN A 12 12.85 8.93 -4.50
CA GLN A 12 13.59 7.86 -5.16
C GLN A 12 12.75 6.62 -5.42
N HIS A 13 11.68 6.42 -4.65
CA HIS A 13 10.83 5.25 -4.78
C HIS A 13 9.58 5.49 -5.62
N LEU A 14 9.41 6.70 -6.15
CA LEU A 14 8.29 7.00 -7.03
C LEU A 14 8.69 6.88 -8.50
N PRO A 15 7.84 6.35 -9.37
CA PRO A 15 6.52 5.79 -9.07
C PRO A 15 6.61 4.46 -8.37
N LEU A 16 5.67 4.19 -7.48
CA LEU A 16 5.60 2.89 -6.81
C LEU A 16 5.19 1.80 -7.77
N LYS A 17 5.70 0.61 -7.52
CA LYS A 17 5.16 -0.58 -8.19
C LYS A 17 3.68 -0.68 -7.82
N PRO A 18 2.79 -0.98 -8.77
CA PRO A 18 1.36 -1.04 -8.47
C PRO A 18 1.02 -1.97 -7.30
N ARG A 19 1.65 -3.13 -7.20
CA ARG A 19 1.41 -4.06 -6.09
C ARG A 19 1.78 -3.46 -4.74
N TRP A 20 2.80 -2.64 -4.68
CA TRP A 20 3.20 -1.95 -3.44
C TRP A 20 2.15 -0.91 -3.04
N PHE A 21 1.67 -0.15 -4.02
CA PHE A 21 0.62 0.84 -3.78
C PHE A 21 -0.62 0.18 -3.17
N HIS A 22 -1.06 -0.94 -3.75
CA HIS A 22 -2.24 -1.65 -3.28
C HIS A 22 -2.05 -2.23 -1.87
N ILE A 23 -0.88 -2.76 -1.58
CA ILE A 23 -0.57 -3.30 -0.25
C ILE A 23 -0.59 -2.19 0.79
N LEU A 24 0.09 -1.07 0.51
CA LEU A 24 0.13 0.06 1.42
C LEU A 24 -1.27 0.65 1.64
N LEU A 25 -2.06 0.74 0.57
CA LEU A 25 -3.43 1.23 0.67
C LEU A 25 -4.28 0.33 1.58
N ALA A 26 -4.17 -0.99 1.41
CA ALA A 26 -4.89 -1.93 2.26
C ALA A 26 -4.48 -1.79 3.73
N LEU A 27 -3.18 -1.68 4.00
CA LEU A 27 -2.66 -1.55 5.36
C LEU A 27 -2.91 -0.17 5.97
N SER A 28 -3.21 0.85 5.16
CA SER A 28 -3.54 2.17 5.68
C SER A 28 -4.87 2.16 6.44
N GLU A 29 -5.73 1.20 6.15
CA GLU A 29 -7.02 1.07 6.84
C GLU A 29 -6.88 0.33 8.16
N GLU A 30 -6.16 -0.80 8.15
CA GLU A 30 -5.99 -1.59 9.37
C GLU A 30 -4.82 -2.55 9.26
N THR A 31 -4.34 -3.01 10.41
CA THR A 31 -3.36 -4.08 10.51
C THR A 31 -3.98 -5.36 9.97
N GLN A 32 -3.27 -6.07 9.08
CA GLN A 32 -3.81 -7.26 8.41
C GLN A 32 -2.75 -8.33 8.22
N HIS A 33 -3.21 -9.58 8.09
CA HIS A 33 -2.37 -10.68 7.63
C HIS A 33 -2.47 -10.80 6.10
N GLY A 34 -1.62 -11.66 5.51
CA GLY A 34 -1.54 -11.77 4.05
C GLY A 34 -2.88 -12.01 3.35
N SER A 35 -3.66 -12.97 3.85
CA SER A 35 -4.98 -13.25 3.26
C SER A 35 -5.92 -12.07 3.34
N GLY A 36 -5.85 -11.32 4.43
CA GLY A 36 -6.65 -10.10 4.59
C GLY A 36 -6.27 -9.04 3.57
N ILE A 37 -4.96 -8.87 3.33
CA ILE A 37 -4.48 -7.93 2.32
C ILE A 37 -4.99 -8.31 0.94
N VAL A 38 -4.91 -9.60 0.58
CA VAL A 38 -5.42 -10.08 -0.72
C VAL A 38 -6.90 -9.74 -0.88
N ARG A 39 -7.71 -10.01 0.15
CA ARG A 39 -9.15 -9.72 0.12
C ARG A 39 -9.43 -8.23 0.00
N SER A 40 -8.69 -7.40 0.75
CA SER A 40 -8.84 -5.94 0.69
C SER A 40 -8.54 -5.40 -0.70
N VAL A 41 -7.46 -5.88 -1.31
CA VAL A 41 -7.06 -5.43 -2.64
C VAL A 41 -8.09 -5.87 -3.68
N LEU A 42 -8.58 -7.11 -3.61
CA LEU A 42 -9.64 -7.57 -4.49
C LEU A 42 -10.89 -6.71 -4.37
N HIS A 43 -11.29 -6.42 -3.14
CA HIS A 43 -12.49 -5.60 -2.87
C HIS A 43 -12.31 -4.18 -3.41
N GLU A 44 -11.21 -3.52 -3.07
CA GLU A 44 -10.95 -2.15 -3.47
C GLU A 44 -10.82 -1.97 -4.98
N THR A 45 -10.34 -3.01 -5.68
CA THR A 45 -10.16 -2.97 -7.13
C THR A 45 -11.28 -3.65 -7.89
N GLN A 46 -12.35 -4.05 -7.20
CA GLN A 46 -13.50 -4.73 -7.81
C GLN A 46 -13.06 -5.99 -8.55
N GLY A 47 -12.16 -6.74 -7.94
CA GLY A 47 -11.64 -7.99 -8.44
C GLY A 47 -10.58 -7.89 -9.52
N LYS A 48 -10.17 -6.67 -9.88
CA LYS A 48 -9.23 -6.46 -10.99
C LYS A 48 -7.79 -6.72 -10.63
N VAL A 49 -7.43 -6.62 -9.36
CA VAL A 49 -6.07 -6.89 -8.91
C VAL A 49 -6.08 -8.04 -7.91
N HIS A 50 -5.45 -9.14 -8.29
CA HIS A 50 -5.29 -10.31 -7.44
C HIS A 50 -3.81 -10.50 -7.13
N LEU A 51 -3.46 -10.44 -5.86
CA LEU A 51 -2.08 -10.65 -5.41
C LEU A 51 -1.86 -12.14 -5.12
N TRP A 52 -1.09 -12.80 -5.99
CA TRP A 52 -0.76 -14.19 -5.81
C TRP A 52 0.31 -14.36 -4.70
N PRO A 53 0.35 -15.51 -4.02
CA PRO A 53 1.20 -15.67 -2.82
C PRO A 53 2.66 -15.27 -3.00
N ALA A 54 3.30 -15.70 -4.06
CA ALA A 54 4.72 -15.37 -4.29
C ALA A 54 4.93 -13.86 -4.42
N THR A 55 4.07 -13.19 -5.19
CA THR A 55 4.15 -11.74 -5.37
C THR A 55 3.84 -11.01 -4.07
N LEU A 56 2.82 -11.46 -3.35
CA LEU A 56 2.43 -10.87 -2.07
C LEU A 56 3.56 -10.94 -1.06
N TYR A 57 4.06 -12.15 -0.78
CA TYR A 57 5.05 -12.32 0.27
C TYR A 57 6.40 -11.71 -0.10
N GLY A 58 6.78 -11.76 -1.37
CA GLY A 58 7.97 -11.05 -1.85
C GLY A 58 7.85 -9.55 -1.65
N SER A 59 6.68 -8.98 -1.94
CA SER A 59 6.43 -7.56 -1.75
C SER A 59 6.43 -7.18 -0.27
N LEU A 60 5.83 -8.01 0.59
CA LEU A 60 5.81 -7.76 2.04
C LEU A 60 7.23 -7.76 2.60
N ASP A 61 8.06 -8.70 2.17
CA ASP A 61 9.45 -8.75 2.61
C ASP A 61 10.22 -7.49 2.17
N ASP A 62 10.05 -7.08 0.91
CA ASP A 62 10.71 -5.87 0.39
C ASP A 62 10.26 -4.62 1.12
N LEU A 63 8.96 -4.47 1.32
CA LEU A 63 8.41 -3.30 2.00
C LEU A 63 8.84 -3.23 3.46
N ALA A 64 8.91 -4.38 4.13
CA ALA A 64 9.37 -4.45 5.52
C ALA A 64 10.86 -4.11 5.62
N GLU A 65 11.67 -4.61 4.70
CA GLU A 65 13.10 -4.32 4.67
C GLU A 65 13.35 -2.84 4.46
N LEU A 66 12.56 -2.19 3.63
CA LEU A 66 12.67 -0.75 3.36
C LEU A 66 12.07 0.12 4.47
N GLY A 67 11.37 -0.49 5.43
CA GLY A 67 10.80 0.26 6.55
C GLY A 67 9.44 0.90 6.26
N TRP A 68 8.79 0.53 5.15
CA TRP A 68 7.47 1.07 4.80
C TRP A 68 6.33 0.36 5.51
N ILE A 69 6.54 -0.89 5.90
CA ILE A 69 5.64 -1.66 6.74
C ILE A 69 6.46 -2.35 7.83
N GLU A 70 5.77 -2.87 8.85
CA GLU A 70 6.44 -3.67 9.87
C GLU A 70 5.54 -4.81 10.31
N GLU A 71 6.16 -5.91 10.69
CA GLU A 71 5.43 -7.05 11.24
C GLU A 71 5.04 -6.75 12.68
N VAL A 72 3.79 -7.06 13.02
CA VAL A 72 3.28 -6.86 14.37
C VAL A 72 3.66 -8.06 15.23
N SER A 73 4.56 -7.82 16.19
CA SER A 73 5.04 -8.87 17.09
C SER A 73 4.25 -8.94 18.38
N ASP A 74 3.64 -7.83 18.81
CA ASP A 74 2.90 -7.76 20.06
C ASP A 74 1.54 -8.42 19.90
N PRO A 75 1.26 -9.50 20.67
CA PRO A 75 -0.05 -10.16 20.60
C PRO A 75 -1.23 -9.22 20.88
N GLY A 76 -1.01 -8.16 21.68
CA GLY A 76 -2.05 -7.18 21.99
C GLY A 76 -2.46 -6.33 20.82
N GLU A 77 -1.64 -6.24 19.78
CA GLU A 77 -1.94 -5.47 18.57
C GLU A 77 -2.61 -6.30 17.48
N ARG A 78 -2.72 -7.61 17.71
CA ARG A 78 -3.37 -8.50 16.75
C ARG A 78 -4.88 -8.50 16.98
N PRO A 79 -5.68 -8.66 15.91
CA PRO A 79 -7.12 -8.81 16.08
C PRO A 79 -7.45 -10.00 16.99
N PRO A 80 -8.47 -9.89 17.84
CA PRO A 80 -8.88 -10.99 18.72
C PRO A 80 -9.28 -12.23 17.92
N GLY A 81 -8.95 -13.39 18.46
CA GLY A 81 -9.34 -14.68 17.88
C GLY A 81 -8.47 -15.17 16.73
N GLU A 82 -7.45 -14.41 16.36
CA GLU A 82 -6.56 -14.84 15.28
C GLU A 82 -5.45 -15.76 15.77
N SER A 83 -5.02 -16.66 14.88
CA SER A 83 -3.97 -17.63 15.18
C SER A 83 -2.63 -16.93 15.41
N GLU A 84 -1.88 -17.39 16.41
CA GLU A 84 -0.53 -16.88 16.68
C GLU A 84 0.44 -17.17 15.55
N LYS A 85 0.12 -18.15 14.70
CA LYS A 85 0.97 -18.51 13.57
C LYS A 85 0.82 -17.54 12.40
N LYS A 86 -0.26 -16.76 12.32
CA LYS A 86 -0.45 -15.78 11.27
C LYS A 86 0.45 -14.58 11.51
N ARG A 87 1.09 -14.12 10.45
CA ARG A 87 1.93 -12.93 10.48
C ARG A 87 1.09 -11.73 10.08
N PHE A 88 1.05 -10.73 10.96
CA PHE A 88 0.31 -9.50 10.75
C PHE A 88 1.27 -8.37 10.44
N TYR A 89 0.82 -7.47 9.60
CA TYR A 89 1.62 -6.32 9.15
C TYR A 89 0.83 -5.04 9.33
N ARG A 90 1.56 -3.96 9.57
CA ARG A 90 0.97 -2.62 9.62
C ARG A 90 1.85 -1.65 8.85
N ILE A 91 1.24 -0.58 8.36
CA ILE A 91 1.96 0.48 7.68
C ILE A 91 2.71 1.31 8.72
N THR A 92 3.94 1.72 8.42
CA THR A 92 4.70 2.62 9.28
C THR A 92 4.38 4.07 8.93
N ARG A 93 4.84 5.00 9.77
CA ARG A 93 4.71 6.43 9.45
C ARG A 93 5.40 6.75 8.13
N ALA A 94 6.59 6.20 7.91
CA ALA A 94 7.31 6.37 6.65
C ALA A 94 6.52 5.81 5.46
N GLY A 95 5.91 4.62 5.64
CA GLY A 95 5.05 4.02 4.61
C GLY A 95 3.84 4.88 4.29
N SER A 96 3.23 5.48 5.31
CA SER A 96 2.10 6.38 5.11
C SER A 96 2.49 7.61 4.28
N ARG A 97 3.68 8.16 4.52
CA ARG A 97 4.19 9.29 3.74
C ARG A 97 4.45 8.90 2.30
N LEU A 98 5.00 7.69 2.09
CA LEU A 98 5.24 7.17 0.76
C LEU A 98 3.93 7.00 -0.01
N LEU A 99 2.94 6.41 0.65
CA LEU A 99 1.61 6.24 0.06
C LEU A 99 0.98 7.59 -0.30
N ALA A 100 1.07 8.56 0.61
CA ALA A 100 0.53 9.90 0.38
C ALA A 100 1.18 10.58 -0.83
N ALA A 101 2.52 10.49 -0.93
CA ALA A 101 3.25 11.09 -2.05
C ALA A 101 2.84 10.47 -3.39
N GLU A 102 2.72 9.15 -3.44
CA GLU A 102 2.28 8.47 -4.66
C GLU A 102 0.83 8.81 -5.00
N THR A 103 -0.02 8.89 -3.99
CA THR A 103 -1.43 9.25 -4.19
C THR A 103 -1.54 10.65 -4.80
N GLU A 104 -0.77 11.62 -4.29
CA GLU A 104 -0.76 12.97 -4.84
C GLU A 104 -0.27 12.99 -6.28
N ARG A 105 0.79 12.22 -6.58
CA ARG A 105 1.32 12.12 -7.93
C ARG A 105 0.28 11.55 -8.90
N LEU A 106 -0.37 10.46 -8.51
CA LEU A 106 -1.41 9.82 -9.32
C LEU A 106 -2.63 10.73 -9.50
N HIS A 107 -3.01 11.40 -8.44
CA HIS A 107 -4.15 12.34 -8.48
C HIS A 107 -3.89 13.48 -9.48
N ALA A 108 -2.70 14.05 -9.44
CA ALA A 108 -2.34 15.12 -10.38
C ALA A 108 -2.39 14.65 -11.84
N LEU A 109 -1.89 13.44 -12.10
CA LEU A 109 -1.93 12.87 -13.44
C LEU A 109 -3.35 12.56 -13.87
N ALA A 110 -4.16 12.00 -12.97
CA ALA A 110 -5.57 11.71 -13.27
C ALA A 110 -6.33 12.99 -13.59
N THR A 111 -6.09 14.06 -12.84
CA THR A 111 -6.71 15.36 -13.08
C THR A 111 -6.36 15.90 -14.46
N LYS A 112 -5.08 15.81 -14.85
CA LYS A 112 -4.65 16.23 -16.20
C LYS A 112 -5.34 15.41 -17.29
N ALA A 113 -5.40 14.09 -17.10
CA ALA A 113 -6.03 13.22 -18.09
C ALA A 113 -7.50 13.54 -18.26
N LEU A 114 -8.23 13.74 -17.16
CA LEU A 114 -9.65 14.08 -17.21
C LEU A 114 -9.87 15.42 -17.90
N ALA A 115 -9.01 16.41 -17.65
CA ALA A 115 -9.11 17.71 -18.28
C ALA A 115 -8.91 17.64 -19.80
N ARG A 116 -7.96 16.77 -20.24
CA ARG A 116 -7.67 16.60 -21.67
C ARG A 116 -8.74 15.78 -22.39
N LEU A 117 -9.27 14.75 -21.74
CA LEU A 117 -10.25 13.86 -22.34
C LEU A 117 -11.67 14.41 -22.27
N GLY A 118 -11.95 15.21 -21.26
CA GLY A 118 -13.30 15.71 -21.00
C GLY A 118 -14.13 14.71 -20.21
N PRO A 119 -15.23 15.17 -19.57
CA PRO A 119 -16.03 14.31 -18.71
C PRO A 119 -16.72 13.16 -19.43
N GLU A 120 -17.04 13.32 -20.71
CA GLU A 120 -17.74 12.29 -21.49
C GLU A 120 -16.87 11.05 -21.70
N ALA A 121 -15.56 11.21 -21.80
CA ALA A 121 -14.65 10.09 -22.01
C ALA A 121 -14.54 9.17 -20.78
N ALA A 122 -14.88 9.68 -19.60
CA ALA A 122 -14.84 8.90 -18.35
C ALA A 122 -16.12 8.10 -18.12
N THR A 123 -17.16 8.32 -18.91
CA THR A 123 -18.44 7.64 -18.79
C THR A 123 -18.43 6.36 -19.65
N PRO A 124 -18.73 5.18 -19.09
CA PRO A 124 -18.77 3.95 -19.85
C PRO A 124 -19.83 3.96 -20.95
#